data_36ce5eab37195e9f0fcbb93bb65a4e89
#
_entry.id   36ce5eab37195e9f0fcbb93bb65a4e89
#
_cell.length_a   1.000
_cell.length_b   1.000
_cell.length_c   1.000
_cell.angle_alpha   90.00
_cell.angle_beta   90.00
_cell.angle_gamma   90.00
#
_symmetry.space_group_name_H-M   'P 1'
#
loop_
_entity.id
_entity.type
_entity.pdbx_description
1 polymer ?
#
loop_
_entity_poly.entity_id
_entity_poly.type
_entity_poly.pdbx_seq_one_letter_code
_entity_poly.pdbx_strand_id
1 'polypeptide(L)'
;MLNYDSMAGSYNELYGEEQLSKLSIIKKNIKISKNTKILDVGCGTGISSDFGCFVIGIDPSFGLLGYNKHLKILGAAEALPFKDNSFDYVISITSVHNFNDIMQSIREIRRVGKKNFVFSVLKKSRKFYVIRQAIESNFRLNMEIEEEKDVIFICRKP
;
A
#
# COMPACT_ATOMS: atom_id res chain seq x y z
N MET A 1 10.54 -16.17 3.16
CA MET A 1 9.38 -15.49 2.59
C MET A 1 8.13 -16.04 3.27
N LEU A 2 7.29 -15.18 3.85
CA LEU A 2 6.03 -15.63 4.46
C LEU A 2 5.10 -16.15 3.36
N ASN A 3 4.52 -17.34 3.56
CA ASN A 3 3.50 -17.86 2.66
C ASN A 3 2.15 -17.26 3.08
N TYR A 4 1.78 -16.14 2.49
CA TYR A 4 0.55 -15.43 2.81
C TYR A 4 -0.72 -16.23 2.53
N ASP A 5 -0.71 -17.12 1.53
CA ASP A 5 -1.86 -17.98 1.24
C ASP A 5 -2.12 -18.97 2.38
N SER A 6 -1.09 -19.52 3.00
CA SER A 6 -1.24 -20.43 4.15
C SER A 6 -1.62 -19.71 5.44
N MET A 7 -1.36 -18.42 5.55
CA MET A 7 -1.65 -17.58 6.74
C MET A 7 -2.98 -16.82 6.62
N ALA A 8 -3.66 -16.90 5.47
CA ALA A 8 -4.80 -16.05 5.17
C ALA A 8 -5.91 -16.10 6.24
N GLY A 9 -6.20 -17.27 6.78
CA GLY A 9 -7.23 -17.44 7.80
C GLY A 9 -6.95 -16.80 9.16
N SER A 10 -5.67 -16.58 9.50
CA SER A 10 -5.24 -15.98 10.78
C SER A 10 -4.60 -14.60 10.63
N TYR A 11 -4.49 -14.08 9.41
CA TYR A 11 -3.79 -12.83 9.14
C TYR A 11 -4.34 -11.65 9.96
N ASN A 12 -5.65 -11.48 9.99
CA ASN A 12 -6.30 -10.39 10.72
C ASN A 12 -6.16 -10.52 12.23
N GLU A 13 -6.10 -11.74 12.77
CA GLU A 13 -5.87 -11.99 14.19
C GLU A 13 -4.44 -11.61 14.59
N LEU A 14 -3.46 -11.90 13.71
CA LEU A 14 -2.04 -11.64 13.98
C LEU A 14 -1.64 -10.16 13.79
N TYR A 15 -2.21 -9.50 12.79
CA TYR A 15 -1.76 -8.17 12.34
C TYR A 15 -2.85 -7.10 12.31
N GLY A 16 -4.10 -7.46 12.63
CA GLY A 16 -5.26 -6.56 12.46
C GLY A 16 -5.16 -5.25 13.20
N GLU A 17 -4.82 -5.26 14.50
CA GLU A 17 -4.73 -4.05 15.32
C GLU A 17 -3.65 -3.10 14.78
N GLU A 18 -2.50 -3.64 14.39
CA GLU A 18 -1.40 -2.87 13.83
C GLU A 18 -1.80 -2.21 12.50
N GLN A 19 -2.48 -2.93 11.62
CA GLN A 19 -2.93 -2.40 10.33
C GLN A 19 -4.01 -1.32 10.51
N LEU A 20 -4.95 -1.51 11.43
CA LEU A 20 -5.97 -0.50 11.75
C LEU A 20 -5.37 0.77 12.38
N SER A 21 -4.34 0.64 13.22
CA SER A 21 -3.60 1.78 13.74
C SER A 21 -2.97 2.61 12.62
N LYS A 22 -2.28 1.95 11.67
CA LYS A 22 -1.69 2.61 10.50
C LYS A 22 -2.74 3.30 9.63
N LEU A 23 -3.86 2.63 9.37
CA LEU A 23 -4.99 3.21 8.64
C LEU A 23 -5.47 4.50 9.32
N SER A 24 -5.65 4.48 10.64
CA SER A 24 -6.08 5.66 11.41
C SER A 24 -5.10 6.82 11.28
N ILE A 25 -3.80 6.56 11.38
CA ILE A 25 -2.76 7.58 11.24
C ILE A 25 -2.75 8.16 9.83
N ILE A 26 -2.84 7.32 8.81
CA ILE A 26 -2.87 7.75 7.41
C ILE A 26 -4.10 8.65 7.18
N LYS A 27 -5.29 8.21 7.61
CA LYS A 27 -6.53 8.97 7.44
C LYS A 27 -6.50 10.36 8.08
N LYS A 28 -5.78 10.53 9.20
CA LYS A 28 -5.61 11.83 9.86
C LYS A 28 -4.69 12.78 9.09
N ASN A 29 -3.79 12.26 8.27
CA ASN A 29 -2.74 13.04 7.61
C ASN A 29 -2.95 13.23 6.11
N ILE A 30 -4.00 12.67 5.52
CA ILE A 30 -4.36 12.85 4.12
C ILE A 30 -5.77 13.42 3.97
N LYS A 31 -6.01 14.09 2.85
CA LYS A 31 -7.34 14.68 2.55
C LYS A 31 -8.13 13.76 1.62
N ILE A 32 -9.19 13.17 2.15
CA ILE A 32 -10.08 12.26 1.42
C ILE A 32 -11.49 12.86 1.40
N SER A 33 -12.15 12.76 0.25
CA SER A 33 -13.58 13.04 0.07
C SER A 33 -14.28 11.79 -0.45
N LYS A 34 -15.61 11.81 -0.50
CA LYS A 34 -16.42 10.73 -1.08
C LYS A 34 -16.08 10.42 -2.55
N ASN A 35 -15.57 11.43 -3.27
CA ASN A 35 -15.20 11.30 -4.68
C ASN A 35 -13.74 10.89 -4.91
N THR A 36 -12.96 10.71 -3.85
CA THR A 36 -11.57 10.27 -3.94
C THR A 36 -11.50 8.82 -4.43
N LYS A 37 -10.59 8.55 -5.37
CA LYS A 37 -10.30 7.21 -5.89
C LYS A 37 -8.94 6.75 -5.38
N ILE A 38 -8.92 5.63 -4.67
CA ILE A 38 -7.71 5.05 -4.07
C ILE A 38 -7.42 3.69 -4.71
N LEU A 39 -6.14 3.46 -5.04
CA LEU A 39 -5.60 2.12 -5.30
C LEU A 39 -4.80 1.67 -4.09
N ASP A 40 -5.11 0.49 -3.57
CA ASP A 40 -4.37 -0.17 -2.49
C ASP A 40 -3.53 -1.31 -3.06
N VAL A 41 -2.21 -1.10 -3.14
CA VAL A 41 -1.25 -2.07 -3.73
C VAL A 41 -0.68 -2.95 -2.63
N GLY A 42 -0.90 -4.25 -2.74
CA GLY A 42 -0.63 -5.22 -1.68
C GLY A 42 -1.73 -5.19 -0.61
N CYS A 43 -2.98 -5.15 -1.03
CA CYS A 43 -4.13 -4.94 -0.15
C CYS A 43 -4.46 -6.11 0.78
N GLY A 44 -3.99 -7.32 0.47
CA GLY A 44 -4.24 -8.52 1.26
C GLY A 44 -5.72 -8.74 1.58
N THR A 45 -6.03 -8.89 2.88
CA THR A 45 -7.41 -9.08 3.37
C THR A 45 -8.27 -7.82 3.33
N GLY A 46 -7.71 -6.67 2.97
CA GLY A 46 -8.41 -5.39 2.92
C GLY A 46 -8.69 -4.76 4.27
N ILE A 47 -8.11 -5.27 5.37
CA ILE A 47 -8.37 -4.74 6.72
C ILE A 47 -7.95 -3.26 6.86
N SER A 48 -6.96 -2.82 6.11
CA SER A 48 -6.48 -1.42 6.09
C SER A 48 -6.96 -0.63 4.87
N SER A 49 -7.97 -1.10 4.13
CA SER A 49 -8.45 -0.47 2.90
C SER A 49 -9.70 0.41 3.09
N ASP A 50 -10.24 0.53 4.30
CA ASP A 50 -11.44 1.33 4.56
C ASP A 50 -11.13 2.82 4.73
N PHE A 51 -11.18 3.54 3.63
CA PHE A 51 -11.01 5.00 3.60
C PHE A 51 -12.32 5.80 3.50
N GLY A 52 -13.47 5.15 3.46
CA GLY A 52 -14.77 5.81 3.30
C GLY A 52 -15.00 6.43 1.92
N CYS A 53 -14.29 5.95 0.90
CA CYS A 53 -14.40 6.39 -0.50
C CYS A 53 -14.22 5.18 -1.43
N PHE A 54 -14.13 5.42 -2.75
CA PHE A 54 -13.84 4.35 -3.70
C PHE A 54 -12.41 3.82 -3.50
N VAL A 55 -12.29 2.56 -3.15
CA VAL A 55 -11.01 1.85 -3.04
C VAL A 55 -11.06 0.58 -3.88
N ILE A 56 -10.04 0.35 -4.69
CA ILE A 56 -9.78 -0.93 -5.33
C ILE A 56 -8.42 -1.45 -4.87
N GLY A 57 -8.36 -2.73 -4.48
CA GLY A 57 -7.13 -3.38 -4.06
C GLY A 57 -6.54 -4.27 -5.13
N ILE A 58 -5.24 -4.47 -5.10
CA ILE A 58 -4.53 -5.48 -5.89
C ILE A 58 -3.54 -6.23 -5.00
N ASP A 59 -3.54 -7.56 -5.10
CA ASP A 59 -2.66 -8.43 -4.33
C ASP A 59 -2.38 -9.72 -5.08
N PRO A 60 -1.15 -10.28 -5.04
CA PRO A 60 -0.84 -11.56 -5.68
C PRO A 60 -1.34 -12.78 -4.88
N SER A 61 -1.72 -12.62 -3.61
CA SER A 61 -2.20 -13.71 -2.76
C SER A 61 -3.68 -13.97 -2.96
N PHE A 62 -4.02 -15.03 -3.65
CA PHE A 62 -5.41 -15.47 -3.83
C PHE A 62 -6.07 -15.78 -2.47
N GLY A 63 -5.33 -16.40 -1.54
CA GLY A 63 -5.81 -16.72 -0.22
C GLY A 63 -6.21 -15.49 0.59
N LEU A 64 -5.36 -14.45 0.64
CA LEU A 64 -5.70 -13.19 1.33
C LEU A 64 -6.88 -12.48 0.70
N LEU A 65 -6.93 -12.42 -0.63
CA LEU A 65 -8.04 -11.80 -1.36
C LEU A 65 -9.38 -12.47 -1.08
N GLY A 66 -9.40 -13.75 -0.75
CA GLY A 66 -10.61 -14.47 -0.36
C GLY A 66 -11.33 -13.86 0.86
N TYR A 67 -10.58 -13.24 1.77
CA TYR A 67 -11.11 -12.54 2.95
C TYR A 67 -11.39 -11.05 2.72
N ASN A 68 -10.93 -10.48 1.60
CA ASN A 68 -11.11 -9.07 1.28
C ASN A 68 -12.53 -8.81 0.77
N LYS A 69 -13.26 -7.94 1.46
CA LYS A 69 -14.64 -7.54 1.13
C LYS A 69 -14.72 -6.32 0.20
N HIS A 70 -13.61 -5.65 -0.08
CA HIS A 70 -13.55 -4.52 -0.99
C HIS A 70 -13.42 -4.98 -2.45
N LEU A 71 -13.55 -4.04 -3.39
CA LEU A 71 -13.19 -4.29 -4.79
C LEU A 71 -11.72 -4.69 -4.87
N LYS A 72 -11.42 -5.76 -5.58
CA LYS A 72 -10.09 -6.37 -5.59
C LYS A 72 -9.76 -7.03 -6.91
N ILE A 73 -8.47 -7.07 -7.22
CA ILE A 73 -7.90 -7.72 -8.41
C ILE A 73 -6.76 -8.62 -7.95
N LEU A 74 -6.67 -9.82 -8.50
CA LEU A 74 -5.51 -10.68 -8.37
C LEU A 74 -4.43 -10.18 -9.33
N GLY A 75 -3.29 -9.78 -8.82
CA GLY A 75 -2.19 -9.27 -9.64
C GLY A 75 -1.03 -8.75 -8.82
N ALA A 76 0.06 -8.41 -9.51
CA ALA A 76 1.31 -7.98 -8.93
C ALA A 76 1.54 -6.46 -9.12
N ALA A 77 2.28 -5.87 -8.18
CA ALA A 77 2.61 -4.45 -8.19
C ALA A 77 3.50 -4.04 -9.38
N GLU A 78 4.23 -4.99 -9.95
CA GLU A 78 5.15 -4.81 -11.07
C GLU A 78 4.46 -4.58 -12.43
N ALA A 79 3.15 -4.88 -12.52
CA ALA A 79 2.36 -4.75 -13.73
C ALA A 79 0.91 -4.39 -13.38
N LEU A 80 0.67 -3.14 -13.04
CA LEU A 80 -0.66 -2.67 -12.63
C LEU A 80 -1.59 -2.50 -13.84
N PRO A 81 -2.76 -3.18 -13.87
CA PRO A 81 -3.67 -3.20 -15.02
C PRO A 81 -4.55 -1.94 -15.10
N PHE A 82 -3.96 -0.78 -14.88
CA PHE A 82 -4.67 0.51 -14.88
C PHE A 82 -3.96 1.51 -15.80
N LYS A 83 -4.75 2.45 -16.32
CA LYS A 83 -4.22 3.57 -17.10
C LYS A 83 -3.41 4.53 -16.24
N ASP A 84 -2.54 5.31 -16.87
CA ASP A 84 -1.80 6.38 -16.22
C ASP A 84 -2.76 7.37 -15.54
N ASN A 85 -2.34 7.88 -14.38
CA ASN A 85 -3.06 8.91 -13.62
C ASN A 85 -4.54 8.57 -13.35
N SER A 86 -4.83 7.31 -12.99
CA SER A 86 -6.20 6.84 -12.72
C SER A 86 -6.68 7.09 -11.29
N PHE A 87 -5.77 7.21 -10.33
CA PHE A 87 -6.10 7.29 -8.91
C PHE A 87 -5.61 8.59 -8.27
N ASP A 88 -6.43 9.15 -7.37
CA ASP A 88 -6.08 10.37 -6.61
C ASP A 88 -5.02 10.07 -5.55
N TYR A 89 -5.09 8.89 -4.95
CA TYR A 89 -4.07 8.30 -4.08
C TYR A 89 -3.72 6.89 -4.54
N VAL A 90 -2.44 6.54 -4.44
CA VAL A 90 -1.98 5.15 -4.45
C VAL A 90 -1.31 4.89 -3.12
N ILE A 91 -1.74 3.85 -2.43
CA ILE A 91 -1.25 3.47 -1.11
C ILE A 91 -0.67 2.06 -1.13
N SER A 92 0.30 1.80 -0.28
CA SER A 92 0.85 0.47 -0.03
C SER A 92 1.26 0.37 1.43
N ILE A 93 0.48 -0.38 2.22
CA ILE A 93 0.65 -0.47 3.66
C ILE A 93 1.37 -1.78 4.00
N THR A 94 2.60 -1.69 4.48
CA THR A 94 3.45 -2.82 4.93
C THR A 94 3.57 -3.94 3.90
N SER A 95 3.66 -3.62 2.62
CA SER A 95 3.71 -4.62 1.54
C SER A 95 4.88 -4.48 0.56
N VAL A 96 5.47 -3.29 0.41
CA VAL A 96 6.54 -3.01 -0.57
C VAL A 96 7.73 -3.96 -0.43
N HIS A 97 8.10 -4.36 0.77
CA HIS A 97 9.22 -5.27 1.02
C HIS A 97 8.98 -6.69 0.47
N ASN A 98 7.73 -7.04 0.15
CA ASN A 98 7.35 -8.32 -0.46
C ASN A 98 7.34 -8.30 -1.99
N PHE A 99 7.46 -7.12 -2.62
CA PHE A 99 7.46 -7.02 -4.08
C PHE A 99 8.72 -7.69 -4.65
N ASN A 100 8.56 -8.35 -5.81
CA ASN A 100 9.67 -9.06 -6.47
C ASN A 100 10.68 -8.06 -7.05
N ASP A 101 10.19 -7.02 -7.74
CA ASP A 101 10.98 -5.91 -8.26
C ASP A 101 10.46 -4.58 -7.69
N ILE A 102 11.13 -4.09 -6.64
CA ILE A 102 10.75 -2.86 -5.94
C ILE A 102 10.77 -1.66 -6.88
N MET A 103 11.80 -1.53 -7.71
CA MET A 103 11.95 -0.38 -8.61
C MET A 103 10.87 -0.35 -9.68
N GLN A 104 10.55 -1.52 -10.27
CA GLN A 104 9.47 -1.64 -11.23
C GLN A 104 8.11 -1.35 -10.58
N SER A 105 7.86 -1.89 -9.39
CA SER A 105 6.62 -1.64 -8.64
C SER A 105 6.44 -0.16 -8.31
N ILE A 106 7.49 0.52 -7.86
CA ILE A 106 7.46 1.96 -7.57
C ILE A 106 7.17 2.78 -8.83
N ARG A 107 7.74 2.40 -10.00
CA ARG A 107 7.43 3.06 -11.28
C ARG A 107 5.96 2.87 -11.67
N GLU A 108 5.43 1.66 -11.53
CA GLU A 108 4.02 1.37 -11.82
C GLU A 108 3.08 2.14 -10.88
N ILE A 109 3.37 2.13 -9.58
CA ILE A 109 2.64 2.92 -8.58
C ILE A 109 2.63 4.41 -8.96
N ARG A 110 3.80 4.96 -9.31
CA ARG A 110 3.91 6.35 -9.78
C ARG A 110 3.14 6.61 -11.06
N ARG A 111 3.14 5.66 -12.00
CA ARG A 111 2.45 5.78 -13.29
C ARG A 111 0.93 5.90 -13.10
N VAL A 112 0.34 5.03 -12.30
CA VAL A 112 -1.13 4.95 -12.16
C VAL A 112 -1.71 6.02 -11.23
N GLY A 113 -0.91 6.58 -10.32
CA GLY A 113 -1.33 7.66 -9.43
C GLY A 113 -1.25 9.03 -10.08
N LYS A 114 -2.22 9.89 -9.82
CA LYS A 114 -2.23 11.30 -10.29
C LYS A 114 -1.19 12.14 -9.56
N LYS A 115 -1.24 12.17 -8.23
CA LYS A 115 -0.47 13.12 -7.44
C LYS A 115 0.03 12.60 -6.10
N ASN A 116 -0.77 11.85 -5.35
CA ASN A 116 -0.53 11.55 -3.95
C ASN A 116 -0.25 10.06 -3.73
N PHE A 117 0.72 9.77 -2.86
CA PHE A 117 1.20 8.42 -2.58
C PHE A 117 1.45 8.25 -1.08
N VAL A 118 1.14 7.06 -0.56
CA VAL A 118 1.42 6.70 0.83
C VAL A 118 2.05 5.32 0.88
N PHE A 119 3.17 5.23 1.57
CA PHE A 119 3.86 3.96 1.81
C PHE A 119 4.06 3.75 3.30
N SER A 120 3.74 2.58 3.80
CA SER A 120 4.17 2.15 5.13
C SER A 120 5.20 1.03 4.96
N VAL A 121 6.39 1.23 5.52
CA VAL A 121 7.54 0.36 5.30
C VAL A 121 8.08 -0.16 6.64
N LEU A 122 8.18 -1.48 6.76
CA LEU A 122 8.65 -2.16 7.95
C LEU A 122 10.12 -1.82 8.24
N LYS A 123 10.41 -1.21 9.38
CA LYS A 123 11.78 -0.78 9.79
C LYS A 123 12.78 -1.94 9.85
N LYS A 124 12.35 -3.12 10.28
CA LYS A 124 13.19 -4.31 10.39
C LYS A 124 13.42 -5.05 9.05
N SER A 125 12.79 -4.61 7.97
CA SER A 125 13.03 -5.20 6.66
C SER A 125 14.47 -4.97 6.23
N ARG A 126 15.14 -6.04 5.75
CA ARG A 126 16.47 -5.92 5.13
C ARG A 126 16.47 -5.01 3.89
N LYS A 127 15.29 -4.81 3.30
CA LYS A 127 15.09 -3.95 2.12
C LYS A 127 14.72 -2.50 2.47
N PHE A 128 14.65 -2.14 3.77
CA PHE A 128 14.17 -0.82 4.21
C PHE A 128 14.87 0.34 3.50
N TYR A 129 16.20 0.34 3.50
CA TYR A 129 16.98 1.42 2.87
C TYR A 129 16.83 1.46 1.35
N VAL A 130 16.74 0.30 0.69
CA VAL A 130 16.50 0.22 -0.76
C VAL A 130 15.11 0.77 -1.11
N ILE A 131 14.10 0.43 -0.31
CA ILE A 131 12.74 0.94 -0.49
C ILE A 131 12.70 2.45 -0.27
N ARG A 132 13.29 2.93 0.83
CA ARG A 132 13.39 4.36 1.13
C ARG A 132 14.04 5.12 -0.03
N GLN A 133 15.18 4.66 -0.52
CA GLN A 133 15.88 5.26 -1.65
C GLN A 133 15.01 5.25 -2.92
N ALA A 134 14.29 4.17 -3.19
CA ALA A 134 13.37 4.08 -4.33
C ALA A 134 12.23 5.11 -4.22
N ILE A 135 11.67 5.29 -3.02
CA ILE A 135 10.62 6.29 -2.76
C ILE A 135 11.19 7.70 -2.97
N GLU A 136 12.31 8.05 -2.33
CA GLU A 136 12.92 9.38 -2.40
C GLU A 136 13.38 9.75 -3.82
N SER A 137 13.79 8.77 -4.63
CA SER A 137 14.20 8.99 -6.02
C SER A 137 13.02 9.19 -6.99
N ASN A 138 11.83 8.73 -6.64
CA ASN A 138 10.65 8.78 -7.52
C ASN A 138 9.59 9.78 -7.08
N PHE A 139 9.61 10.22 -5.83
CA PHE A 139 8.61 11.10 -5.25
C PHE A 139 9.23 12.23 -4.46
N ARG A 140 8.47 13.32 -4.32
CA ARG A 140 8.76 14.36 -3.35
C ARG A 140 8.15 13.97 -2.01
N LEU A 141 8.97 13.80 -0.98
CA LEU A 141 8.51 13.50 0.37
C LEU A 141 7.86 14.75 0.99
N ASN A 142 6.62 14.61 1.46
CA ASN A 142 5.89 15.67 2.15
C ASN A 142 5.92 15.49 3.67
N MET A 143 5.82 14.23 4.11
CA MET A 143 5.77 13.91 5.53
C MET A 143 6.32 12.50 5.75
N GLU A 144 7.04 12.33 6.84
CA GLU A 144 7.52 11.06 7.36
C GLU A 144 7.00 10.89 8.78
N ILE A 145 6.34 9.79 9.07
CA ILE A 145 5.78 9.50 10.40
C ILE A 145 6.38 8.19 10.88
N GLU A 146 7.10 8.25 12.00
CA GLU A 146 7.60 7.04 12.65
C GLU A 146 6.50 6.38 13.49
N GLU A 147 6.31 5.10 13.25
CA GLU A 147 5.50 4.17 13.99
C GLU A 147 6.38 3.20 14.77
N GLU A 148 5.78 2.40 15.65
CA GLU A 148 6.52 1.40 16.41
C GLU A 148 7.36 0.47 15.50
N LYS A 149 6.76 -0.10 14.48
CA LYS A 149 7.38 -1.07 13.56
C LYS A 149 7.68 -0.53 12.18
N ASP A 150 6.93 0.48 11.73
CA ASP A 150 6.99 1.01 10.37
C ASP A 150 7.38 2.49 10.35
N VAL A 151 7.79 2.93 9.16
CA VAL A 151 7.82 4.35 8.80
C VAL A 151 6.78 4.58 7.72
N ILE A 152 5.93 5.59 7.90
CA ILE A 152 4.92 5.99 6.93
C ILE A 152 5.45 7.19 6.14
N PHE A 153 5.52 7.06 4.82
CA PHE A 153 5.93 8.10 3.89
C PHE A 153 4.70 8.63 3.16
N ILE A 154 4.42 9.93 3.29
CA ILE A 154 3.39 10.62 2.53
C ILE A 154 4.07 11.48 1.47
N CYS A 155 3.81 11.19 0.21
CA CYS A 155 4.56 11.67 -0.92
C CYS A 155 3.67 12.27 -2.01
N ARG A 156 4.30 13.04 -2.91
CA ARG A 156 3.66 13.56 -4.13
C ARG A 156 4.55 13.30 -5.35
N LYS A 157 3.94 13.30 -6.53
CA LYS A 157 4.70 13.42 -7.77
C LYS A 157 5.55 14.71 -7.72
N PRO A 158 6.81 14.62 -8.19
CA PRO A 158 7.65 15.80 -8.34
C PRO A 158 7.02 16.82 -9.26
#